data_514864691b4ed064fb0eb794bbe71e9a
#
_entry.id   514864691b4ed064fb0eb794bbe71e9a
#
_cell.length_a   1.000
_cell.length_b   1.000
_cell.length_c   1.000
_cell.angle_alpha   90.00
_cell.angle_beta   90.00
_cell.angle_gamma   90.00
#
_symmetry.space_group_name_H-M   'P 1'
#
loop_
_entity.id
_entity.type
_entity.pdbx_description
1 polymer ?
#
loop_
_entity_poly.entity_id
_entity_poly.type
_entity_poly.pdbx_seq_one_letter_code
_entity_poly.pdbx_strand_id
1 'polypeptide(L)'
;CTLAVLSALYDHGKSSDKEFIKSTEPLSGGGALVGDGTCGGLVGAIAAIGCYFGRSKEEFDNDSEDWRFSSKLAKKVRKKFVEEFGSVICNEVQKEKLGRSYDLWDPEDNKAFNEAGAHEDKCPDVTGKAAKFTAEILLEEGIEKSSD
;
A
#
# COMPACT_ATOMS: atom_id res chain seq x y z
N CYS A 1 -3.26 -0.90 7.33
CA CYS A 1 -3.36 -0.82 5.85
C CYS A 1 -2.05 -1.23 5.18
N THR A 2 -0.97 -0.45 5.36
CA THR A 2 0.34 -0.68 4.71
C THR A 2 0.88 -2.07 5.01
N LEU A 3 0.88 -2.47 6.29
CA LEU A 3 1.34 -3.79 6.74
C LEU A 3 0.51 -4.94 6.14
N ALA A 4 -0.81 -4.77 6.03
CA ALA A 4 -1.68 -5.81 5.49
C ALA A 4 -1.33 -6.14 4.04
N VAL A 5 -1.09 -5.12 3.20
CA VAL A 5 -0.69 -5.30 1.80
C VAL A 5 0.70 -5.93 1.72
N LEU A 6 1.66 -5.44 2.50
CA LEU A 6 3.01 -5.97 2.51
C LEU A 6 3.04 -7.42 2.97
N SER A 7 2.38 -7.77 4.08
CA SER A 7 2.30 -9.14 4.55
C SER A 7 1.74 -10.09 3.49
N ALA A 8 0.63 -9.70 2.85
CA ALA A 8 0.01 -10.51 1.80
C ALA A 8 0.92 -10.76 0.58
N LEU A 9 1.87 -9.85 0.30
CA LEU A 9 2.78 -9.95 -0.84
C LEU A 9 4.15 -10.52 -0.47
N TYR A 10 4.54 -10.41 0.81
CA TYR A 10 5.83 -10.89 1.32
C TYR A 10 5.87 -12.39 1.62
N ASP A 11 4.75 -13.00 1.99
CA ASP A 11 4.64 -14.44 2.26
C ASP A 11 4.95 -15.31 1.02
N HIS A 12 5.35 -14.67 -0.08
CA HIS A 12 5.70 -15.31 -1.34
C HIS A 12 7.22 -15.36 -1.63
N GLY A 13 8.09 -15.40 -0.60
CA GLY A 13 9.44 -15.92 -0.78
C GLY A 13 10.59 -14.92 -0.86
N LYS A 14 10.40 -13.64 -0.52
CA LYS A 14 11.55 -12.76 -0.22
C LYS A 14 11.54 -12.38 1.25
N SER A 15 12.69 -12.63 1.89
CA SER A 15 13.04 -12.33 3.26
C SER A 15 12.17 -11.24 3.89
N SER A 16 11.44 -11.60 4.94
CA SER A 16 10.78 -10.67 5.84
C SER A 16 11.84 -9.81 6.55
N ASP A 17 12.29 -8.76 5.91
CA ASP A 17 13.06 -7.75 6.62
C ASP A 17 12.13 -7.06 7.62
N LYS A 18 12.23 -7.52 8.87
CA LYS A 18 11.41 -7.00 9.97
C LYS A 18 11.54 -5.50 10.13
N GLU A 19 12.72 -4.95 9.88
CA GLU A 19 12.97 -3.52 10.00
C GLU A 19 12.28 -2.74 8.86
N PHE A 20 12.24 -3.30 7.65
CA PHE A 20 11.48 -2.72 6.55
C PHE A 20 9.98 -2.66 6.88
N ILE A 21 9.38 -3.76 7.34
CA ILE A 21 7.96 -3.79 7.72
C ILE A 21 7.68 -2.76 8.82
N LYS A 22 8.48 -2.71 9.88
CA LYS A 22 8.36 -1.72 10.96
C LYS A 22 8.43 -0.28 10.44
N SER A 23 9.33 0.01 9.51
CA SER A 23 9.51 1.36 8.95
C SER A 23 8.30 1.86 8.17
N THR A 24 7.46 0.95 7.66
CA THR A 24 6.28 1.31 6.89
C THR A 24 5.00 1.47 7.74
N GLU A 25 5.01 1.08 9.01
CA GLU A 25 3.84 1.18 9.89
C GLU A 25 3.30 2.62 10.02
N PRO A 26 4.16 3.65 10.25
CA PRO A 26 3.70 5.03 10.38
C PRO A 26 3.14 5.63 9.08
N LEU A 27 3.31 4.96 7.94
CA LEU A 27 2.79 5.41 6.65
C LEU A 27 1.31 5.06 6.43
N SER A 28 0.67 4.42 7.41
CA SER A 28 -0.75 4.09 7.39
C SER A 28 -1.63 5.33 7.57
N GLY A 29 -2.89 5.24 7.14
CA GLY A 29 -3.90 6.27 7.38
C GLY A 29 -3.61 7.62 6.72
N GLY A 30 -2.97 7.64 5.57
CA GLY A 30 -2.57 8.87 4.89
C GLY A 30 -1.25 9.45 5.40
N GLY A 31 -0.44 8.63 6.05
CA GLY A 31 0.76 9.04 6.77
C GLY A 31 0.43 9.52 8.18
N ALA A 32 1.03 8.91 9.18
CA ALA A 32 0.84 9.23 10.59
C ALA A 32 -0.65 9.33 11.03
N LEU A 33 -1.56 8.63 10.36
CA LEU A 33 -3.02 8.64 10.60
C LEU A 33 -3.70 10.01 10.41
N VAL A 34 -3.07 10.95 9.70
CA VAL A 34 -3.60 12.32 9.49
C VAL A 34 -4.65 12.39 8.37
N GLY A 35 -4.61 11.45 7.44
CA GLY A 35 -5.63 11.30 6.40
C GLY A 35 -5.39 12.09 5.12
N ASP A 36 -4.58 13.13 5.13
CA ASP A 36 -4.36 14.05 4.00
C ASP A 36 -3.30 13.55 2.99
N GLY A 37 -2.60 12.47 3.29
CA GLY A 37 -1.64 11.83 2.41
C GLY A 37 -2.18 10.59 1.72
N THR A 38 -1.28 9.88 1.03
CA THR A 38 -1.61 8.68 0.26
C THR A 38 -2.16 7.56 1.16
N CYS A 39 -3.25 6.93 0.74
CA CYS A 39 -3.84 5.79 1.42
C CYS A 39 -2.80 4.69 1.68
N GLY A 40 -2.75 4.19 2.91
CA GLY A 40 -1.79 3.15 3.32
C GLY A 40 -1.86 1.87 2.50
N GLY A 41 -3.04 1.53 1.95
CA GLY A 41 -3.18 0.42 1.02
C GLY A 41 -2.34 0.62 -0.25
N LEU A 42 -2.38 1.82 -0.83
CA LEU A 42 -1.55 2.16 -1.99
C LEU A 42 -0.07 2.29 -1.64
N VAL A 43 0.25 2.85 -0.45
CA VAL A 43 1.65 2.94 0.01
C VAL A 43 2.27 1.54 0.13
N GLY A 44 1.57 0.60 0.76
CA GLY A 44 2.02 -0.79 0.88
C GLY A 44 2.22 -1.46 -0.48
N ALA A 45 1.30 -1.22 -1.42
CA ALA A 45 1.38 -1.74 -2.78
C ALA A 45 2.61 -1.21 -3.54
N ILE A 46 2.87 0.10 -3.46
CA ILE A 46 4.06 0.72 -4.09
C ILE A 46 5.35 0.24 -3.42
N ALA A 47 5.35 0.14 -2.09
CA ALA A 47 6.50 -0.37 -1.34
C ALA A 47 6.83 -1.83 -1.74
N ALA A 48 5.81 -2.67 -1.94
CA ALA A 48 6.00 -4.04 -2.43
C ALA A 48 6.66 -4.08 -3.82
N ILE A 49 6.25 -3.22 -4.76
CA ILE A 49 6.94 -3.06 -6.06
C ILE A 49 8.41 -2.71 -5.85
N GLY A 50 8.69 -1.79 -4.92
CA GLY A 50 10.06 -1.40 -4.58
C GLY A 50 10.92 -2.55 -4.07
N CYS A 51 10.34 -3.49 -3.33
CA CYS A 51 11.06 -4.67 -2.82
C CYS A 51 11.54 -5.61 -3.94
N TYR A 52 10.80 -5.69 -5.03
CA TYR A 52 11.15 -6.57 -6.17
C TYR A 52 12.01 -5.86 -7.22
N PHE A 53 11.78 -4.57 -7.45
CA PHE A 53 12.32 -3.84 -8.60
C PHE A 53 12.97 -2.51 -8.22
N GLY A 54 13.09 -2.20 -6.94
CA GLY A 54 13.81 -1.03 -6.45
C GLY A 54 15.32 -1.26 -6.48
N ARG A 55 16.09 -0.18 -6.59
CA ARG A 55 17.55 -0.24 -6.53
C ARG A 55 18.04 -0.49 -5.10
N SER A 56 19.06 -1.32 -4.96
CA SER A 56 19.85 -1.41 -3.73
C SER A 56 20.62 -0.10 -3.48
N LYS A 57 21.18 0.03 -2.29
CA LYS A 57 22.06 1.18 -1.97
C LYS A 57 23.27 1.26 -2.91
N GLU A 58 23.86 0.12 -3.23
CA GLU A 58 25.01 0.03 -4.12
C GLU A 58 24.66 0.44 -5.56
N GLU A 59 23.54 -0.03 -6.09
CA GLU A 59 23.03 0.35 -7.40
C GLU A 59 22.69 1.85 -7.47
N PHE A 60 22.14 2.41 -6.39
CA PHE A 60 21.88 3.84 -6.27
C PHE A 60 23.17 4.65 -6.31
N ASP A 61 24.19 4.27 -5.52
CA ASP A 61 25.45 4.98 -5.43
C ASP A 61 26.25 4.95 -6.75
N ASN A 62 26.10 3.87 -7.52
CA ASN A 62 26.80 3.68 -8.80
C ASN A 62 25.97 4.11 -10.02
N ASP A 63 24.74 4.58 -9.83
CA ASP A 63 23.78 4.92 -10.90
C ASP A 63 23.64 3.84 -11.98
N SER A 64 23.72 2.56 -11.55
CA SER A 64 23.91 1.41 -12.43
C SER A 64 22.62 0.86 -13.04
N GLU A 65 21.44 1.24 -12.49
CA GLU A 65 20.15 0.71 -12.89
C GLU A 65 19.12 1.80 -13.21
N ASP A 66 18.18 1.49 -14.10
CA ASP A 66 17.09 2.42 -14.44
C ASP A 66 16.07 2.52 -13.30
N TRP A 67 16.22 3.54 -12.46
CA TRP A 67 15.27 3.85 -11.37
C TRP A 67 13.83 4.07 -11.85
N ARG A 68 13.62 4.36 -13.14
CA ARG A 68 12.27 4.57 -13.70
C ARG A 68 11.50 3.27 -13.84
N PHE A 69 12.15 2.11 -13.87
CA PHE A 69 11.47 0.84 -14.05
C PHE A 69 10.51 0.54 -12.90
N SER A 70 10.98 0.56 -11.66
CA SER A 70 10.12 0.37 -10.48
C SER A 70 9.03 1.43 -10.39
N SER A 71 9.36 2.69 -10.70
CA SER A 71 8.40 3.79 -10.71
C SER A 71 7.33 3.62 -11.81
N LYS A 72 7.67 3.05 -12.96
CA LYS A 72 6.71 2.72 -14.03
C LYS A 72 5.71 1.66 -13.57
N LEU A 73 6.16 0.64 -12.86
CA LEU A 73 5.28 -0.40 -12.32
C LEU A 73 4.39 0.16 -11.19
N ALA A 74 4.96 0.94 -10.28
CA ALA A 74 4.21 1.65 -9.23
C ALA A 74 3.13 2.58 -9.83
N LYS A 75 3.42 3.23 -10.97
CA LYS A 75 2.43 4.04 -11.69
C LYS A 75 1.27 3.20 -12.24
N LYS A 76 1.51 1.95 -12.69
CA LYS A 76 0.43 1.02 -13.09
C LYS A 76 -0.49 0.70 -11.89
N VAL A 77 0.10 0.37 -10.72
CA VAL A 77 -0.66 0.12 -9.48
C VAL A 77 -1.51 1.33 -9.11
N ARG A 78 -0.88 2.52 -9.07
CA ARG A 78 -1.57 3.77 -8.76
C ARG A 78 -2.75 4.04 -9.70
N LYS A 79 -2.59 3.77 -10.99
CA LYS A 79 -3.66 3.95 -11.99
C LYS A 79 -4.86 3.07 -11.66
N LYS A 80 -4.65 1.75 -11.46
CA LYS A 80 -5.71 0.82 -11.05
C LYS A 80 -6.39 1.25 -9.75
N PHE A 81 -5.61 1.75 -8.78
CA PHE A 81 -6.13 2.22 -7.51
C PHE A 81 -7.05 3.44 -7.68
N VAL A 82 -6.66 4.42 -8.48
CA VAL A 82 -7.48 5.62 -8.75
C VAL A 82 -8.74 5.26 -9.56
N GLU A 83 -8.64 4.35 -10.51
CA GLU A 83 -9.80 3.87 -11.27
C GLU A 83 -10.84 3.18 -10.37
N GLU A 84 -10.39 2.48 -9.33
CA GLU A 84 -11.27 1.79 -8.36
C GLU A 84 -11.82 2.70 -7.27
N PHE A 85 -11.00 3.61 -6.71
CA PHE A 85 -11.33 4.38 -5.50
C PHE A 85 -11.46 5.90 -5.72
N GLY A 86 -11.28 6.38 -6.95
CA GLY A 86 -11.42 7.78 -7.32
C GLY A 86 -10.26 8.69 -6.88
N SER A 87 -9.50 8.32 -5.87
CA SER A 87 -8.41 9.13 -5.30
C SER A 87 -7.30 8.27 -4.70
N VAL A 88 -6.14 8.87 -4.49
CA VAL A 88 -5.06 8.27 -3.71
C VAL A 88 -5.06 8.75 -2.26
N ILE A 89 -5.76 9.83 -1.94
CA ILE A 89 -5.77 10.48 -0.62
C ILE A 89 -6.65 9.68 0.34
N CYS A 90 -6.12 9.38 1.53
CA CYS A 90 -6.80 8.52 2.49
C CYS A 90 -8.18 9.08 2.88
N ASN A 91 -8.30 10.37 3.18
CA ASN A 91 -9.57 11.02 3.51
C ASN A 91 -10.60 10.93 2.37
N GLU A 92 -10.17 10.98 1.12
CA GLU A 92 -11.08 10.84 -0.03
C GLU A 92 -11.52 9.38 -0.20
N VAL A 93 -10.62 8.42 -0.01
CA VAL A 93 -10.96 6.99 0.01
C VAL A 93 -11.90 6.66 1.16
N GLN A 94 -11.72 7.28 2.34
CA GLN A 94 -12.67 7.15 3.45
C GLN A 94 -14.05 7.69 3.08
N LYS A 95 -14.14 8.87 2.47
CA LYS A 95 -15.43 9.45 2.02
C LYS A 95 -16.15 8.50 1.07
N GLU A 96 -15.44 7.91 0.12
CA GLU A 96 -16.00 6.95 -0.83
C GLU A 96 -16.52 5.69 -0.14
N LYS A 97 -15.78 5.15 0.83
CA LYS A 97 -16.09 3.88 1.48
C LYS A 97 -17.02 3.99 2.68
N LEU A 98 -16.96 5.10 3.40
CA LEU A 98 -17.61 5.30 4.71
C LEU A 98 -18.58 6.49 4.74
N GLY A 99 -18.70 7.23 3.61
CA GLY A 99 -19.58 8.39 3.49
C GLY A 99 -18.99 9.70 4.06
N ARG A 100 -17.94 9.65 4.84
CA ARG A 100 -17.18 10.80 5.33
C ARG A 100 -15.73 10.43 5.67
N SER A 101 -14.90 11.43 5.90
CA SER A 101 -13.58 11.27 6.51
C SER A 101 -13.67 11.39 8.05
N TYR A 102 -12.65 10.87 8.72
CA TYR A 102 -12.54 10.81 10.16
C TYR A 102 -11.17 11.32 10.60
N ASP A 103 -11.14 12.09 11.70
CA ASP A 103 -9.90 12.41 12.41
C ASP A 103 -9.53 11.23 13.31
N LEU A 104 -8.55 10.43 12.90
CA LEU A 104 -8.16 9.24 13.66
C LEU A 104 -7.38 9.55 14.94
N TRP A 105 -6.99 10.81 15.17
CA TRP A 105 -6.39 11.28 16.40
C TRP A 105 -7.43 11.79 17.43
N ASP A 106 -8.63 12.14 16.97
CA ASP A 106 -9.74 12.43 17.87
C ASP A 106 -10.37 11.11 18.36
N PRO A 107 -10.47 10.86 19.68
CA PRO A 107 -10.98 9.60 20.23
C PRO A 107 -12.43 9.29 19.83
N GLU A 108 -13.30 10.30 19.73
CA GLU A 108 -14.71 10.11 19.37
C GLU A 108 -14.83 9.80 17.88
N ASP A 109 -14.07 10.49 17.04
CA ASP A 109 -14.05 10.25 15.61
C ASP A 109 -13.42 8.89 15.26
N ASN A 110 -12.36 8.49 15.97
CA ASN A 110 -11.75 7.17 15.83
C ASN A 110 -12.74 6.06 16.24
N LYS A 111 -13.49 6.24 17.31
CA LYS A 111 -14.55 5.31 17.69
C LYS A 111 -15.62 5.21 16.61
N ALA A 112 -16.11 6.34 16.11
CA ALA A 112 -17.10 6.38 15.03
C ALA A 112 -16.58 5.75 13.73
N PHE A 113 -15.28 5.89 13.42
CA PHE A 113 -14.62 5.21 12.31
C PHE A 113 -14.70 3.67 12.42
N ASN A 114 -14.42 3.15 13.63
CA ASN A 114 -14.52 1.72 13.88
C ASN A 114 -15.98 1.22 13.79
N GLU A 115 -16.92 1.95 14.40
CA GLU A 115 -18.36 1.63 14.35
C GLU A 115 -18.93 1.69 12.93
N ALA A 116 -18.35 2.46 12.03
CA ALA A 116 -18.69 2.50 10.61
C ALA A 116 -18.18 1.27 9.82
N GLY A 117 -17.56 0.29 10.46
CA GLY A 117 -17.04 -0.93 9.83
C GLY A 117 -15.71 -0.74 9.12
N ALA A 118 -14.95 0.32 9.44
CA ALA A 118 -13.70 0.62 8.75
C ALA A 118 -12.69 -0.53 8.76
N HIS A 119 -12.60 -1.28 9.87
CA HIS A 119 -11.70 -2.41 10.05
C HIS A 119 -12.35 -3.78 9.76
N GLU A 120 -13.66 -3.81 9.56
CA GLU A 120 -14.40 -5.04 9.27
C GLU A 120 -14.34 -5.39 7.79
N ASP A 121 -14.79 -4.50 6.92
CA ASP A 121 -14.89 -4.74 5.48
C ASP A 121 -14.36 -3.59 4.61
N LYS A 122 -14.39 -2.33 5.06
CA LYS A 122 -14.12 -1.16 4.21
C LYS A 122 -12.64 -1.01 3.88
N CYS A 123 -11.77 -0.81 4.89
CA CYS A 123 -10.33 -0.76 4.68
C CYS A 123 -9.74 -2.12 4.26
N PRO A 124 -10.21 -3.28 4.77
CA PRO A 124 -9.83 -4.57 4.21
C PRO A 124 -10.12 -4.74 2.72
N ASP A 125 -11.26 -4.26 2.19
CA ASP A 125 -11.54 -4.25 0.74
C ASP A 125 -10.49 -3.41 -0.02
N VAL A 126 -10.16 -2.20 0.48
CA VAL A 126 -9.15 -1.33 -0.14
C VAL A 126 -7.79 -2.00 -0.17
N THR A 127 -7.34 -2.55 0.96
CA THR A 127 -6.02 -3.20 1.05
C THR A 127 -5.94 -4.49 0.25
N GLY A 128 -7.01 -5.28 0.24
CA GLY A 128 -7.11 -6.50 -0.56
C GLY A 128 -7.05 -6.23 -2.06
N LYS A 129 -7.76 -5.21 -2.55
CA LYS A 129 -7.69 -4.79 -3.95
C LYS A 129 -6.33 -4.22 -4.32
N ALA A 130 -5.72 -3.41 -3.45
CA ALA A 130 -4.36 -2.90 -3.66
C ALA A 130 -3.33 -4.05 -3.77
N ALA A 131 -3.42 -5.05 -2.89
CA ALA A 131 -2.58 -6.25 -2.96
C ALA A 131 -2.83 -7.04 -4.26
N LYS A 132 -4.09 -7.22 -4.66
CA LYS A 132 -4.45 -7.88 -5.91
C LYS A 132 -3.85 -7.17 -7.14
N PHE A 133 -4.00 -5.85 -7.24
CA PHE A 133 -3.44 -5.07 -8.36
C PHE A 133 -1.92 -5.21 -8.43
N THR A 134 -1.26 -5.23 -7.28
CA THR A 134 0.19 -5.42 -7.20
C THR A 134 0.58 -6.83 -7.63
N ALA A 135 -0.10 -7.86 -7.13
CA ALA A 135 0.16 -9.25 -7.49
C ALA A 135 0.01 -9.49 -9.00
N GLU A 136 -1.04 -8.93 -9.63
CA GLU A 136 -1.23 -8.99 -11.08
C GLU A 136 -0.02 -8.42 -11.83
N ILE A 137 0.49 -7.27 -11.41
CA ILE A 137 1.64 -6.62 -12.04
C ILE A 137 2.93 -7.42 -11.79
N LEU A 138 3.12 -7.98 -10.59
CA LEU A 138 4.27 -8.84 -10.29
C LEU A 138 4.27 -10.08 -11.19
N LEU A 139 3.12 -10.71 -11.39
CA LEU A 139 2.97 -11.86 -12.28
C LEU A 139 3.23 -11.50 -13.75
N GLU A 140 2.76 -10.34 -14.22
CA GLU A 140 3.05 -9.83 -15.56
C GLU A 140 4.56 -9.68 -15.81
N GLU A 141 5.32 -9.31 -14.77
CA GLU A 141 6.79 -9.15 -14.83
C GLU A 141 7.56 -10.46 -14.48
N GLY A 142 6.86 -11.59 -14.41
CA GLY A 142 7.47 -12.92 -14.23
C GLY A 142 7.84 -13.28 -12.80
N ILE A 143 7.32 -12.56 -11.81
CA ILE A 143 7.47 -12.95 -10.40
C ILE A 143 6.42 -14.01 -10.09
N GLU A 144 6.84 -15.26 -10.07
CA GLU A 144 5.98 -16.39 -9.73
C GLU A 144 5.84 -16.58 -8.21
N LYS A 145 4.72 -17.18 -7.80
CA LYS A 145 4.53 -17.66 -6.44
C LYS A 145 5.59 -18.73 -6.14
N SER A 146 6.35 -18.59 -5.06
CA SER A 146 7.20 -19.70 -4.61
C SER A 146 6.30 -20.91 -4.32
N SER A 147 6.55 -22.00 -5.03
CA SER A 147 5.91 -23.28 -4.76
C SER A 147 6.57 -23.85 -3.50
N ASP A 148 5.91 -23.71 -2.35
CA ASP A 148 6.18 -24.55 -1.20
C ASP A 148 5.34 -25.83 -1.30
#